data_f564519b8aa2ea20cff30166dccb2a06
#
_entry.id   f564519b8aa2ea20cff30166dccb2a06
#
_cell.length_a   1.000
_cell.length_b   1.000
_cell.length_c   1.000
_cell.angle_alpha   90.00
_cell.angle_beta   90.00
_cell.angle_gamma   90.00
#
_symmetry.space_group_name_H-M   'P 1'
#
loop_
_entity.id
_entity.type
_entity.pdbx_description
1 polymer ?
#
loop_
_entity_poly.entity_id
_entity_poly.type
_entity_poly.pdbx_seq_one_letter_code
_entity_poly.pdbx_strand_id
1 'polypeptide(L)'
;MIRQEETICAIITPPGTGGVSVIRLSGKDAISIASRVFRKKSGKSLRDAKTNSIQYGHILDSSTGAVLDEVLVGIMKAPHSYTCEDVAEVSCHGGPFITGRILEVFVREGARLAEPGEFTRRAFLNGRIDLAQAEAVIGLINSKTEEGLRSAIWQLEGSISRKINELRDSLTAALASLEAFIDFPEEDIDVAIHDIKGRVHSSIESIDRLIEGYYRWRPFREGIVTAIVGRTNVGKSSLLNLLLGEERAIVTPHPGTTRDIVDGLANVAGLPLRILDTAGLRATEDMVEEEGIRRMYKSIDSSELVLLVIDGSEPLTEWDEELLKRTEGKKKVIIVNKIDKGNVVQDGLSTSSAPVVCTAIIQGEGIDLLRKIIRDTVAGKEKGIAGETIVTNLRHKNALEHSKMELNNFLEALHNKLPLEIQALHLRGALDSLGEITGIVTTEDILDRVFSEFCIGK
;
A
#
# COMPACT_ATOMS: atom_id res chain seq x y z
N MET A 1 21.45 7.97 15.21
CA MET A 1 21.25 9.38 14.82
C MET A 1 21.74 9.58 13.40
N ILE A 2 20.83 9.78 12.43
CA ILE A 2 21.20 10.16 11.07
C ILE A 2 21.80 11.57 11.14
N ARG A 3 23.03 11.73 10.65
CA ARG A 3 23.68 13.05 10.57
C ARG A 3 23.04 13.83 9.43
N GLN A 4 22.03 14.64 9.74
CA GLN A 4 21.29 15.48 8.77
C GLN A 4 22.19 16.46 7.97
N GLU A 5 23.40 16.70 8.43
CA GLU A 5 24.35 17.65 7.79
C GLU A 5 25.11 17.06 6.58
N GLU A 6 25.13 15.72 6.43
CA GLU A 6 25.90 15.07 5.37
C GLU A 6 25.12 15.03 4.04
N THR A 7 25.81 15.33 2.93
CA THR A 7 25.25 15.12 1.60
C THR A 7 25.25 13.64 1.27
N ILE A 8 24.08 13.12 0.89
CA ILE A 8 23.87 11.73 0.52
C ILE A 8 23.75 11.53 -0.98
N CYS A 9 24.08 10.33 -1.45
CA CYS A 9 23.88 9.93 -2.84
C CYS A 9 23.40 8.50 -2.96
N ALA A 10 22.59 8.20 -3.99
CA ALA A 10 22.19 6.86 -4.35
C ALA A 10 21.73 6.75 -5.80
N ILE A 11 21.75 5.54 -6.34
CA ILE A 11 21.07 5.19 -7.60
C ILE A 11 19.59 5.09 -7.29
N ILE A 12 18.75 5.85 -8.03
CA ILE A 12 17.30 5.92 -7.79
C ILE A 12 16.47 5.16 -8.84
N THR A 13 17.12 4.62 -9.86
CA THR A 13 16.50 3.73 -10.86
C THR A 13 16.62 2.27 -10.45
N PRO A 14 15.70 1.37 -10.85
CA PRO A 14 15.81 -0.05 -10.59
C PRO A 14 17.13 -0.64 -11.05
N PRO A 15 17.69 -1.65 -10.36
CA PRO A 15 18.91 -2.32 -10.80
C PRO A 15 18.68 -3.10 -12.11
N GLY A 16 19.70 -3.11 -12.97
CA GLY A 16 19.68 -3.81 -14.25
C GLY A 16 20.26 -2.98 -15.39
N THR A 17 20.19 -3.50 -16.60
CA THR A 17 20.63 -2.82 -17.83
C THR A 17 19.45 -2.09 -18.46
N GLY A 18 19.57 -0.80 -18.68
CA GLY A 18 18.56 0.05 -19.31
C GLY A 18 19.17 1.13 -20.17
N GLY A 19 18.35 1.97 -20.81
CA GLY A 19 18.84 3.11 -21.58
C GLY A 19 19.41 4.22 -20.71
N VAL A 20 18.84 4.44 -19.53
CA VAL A 20 19.20 5.52 -18.60
C VAL A 20 19.19 4.99 -17.17
N SER A 21 20.15 5.47 -16.36
CA SER A 21 20.15 5.35 -14.92
C SER A 21 20.25 6.74 -14.28
N VAL A 22 19.67 6.92 -13.11
CA VAL A 22 19.69 8.20 -12.41
C VAL A 22 20.31 8.04 -11.03
N ILE A 23 21.30 8.90 -10.73
CA ILE A 23 21.93 9.02 -9.41
C ILE A 23 21.47 10.36 -8.82
N ARG A 24 20.95 10.33 -7.60
CA ARG A 24 20.55 11.53 -6.86
C ARG A 24 21.54 11.84 -5.76
N LEU A 25 21.89 13.11 -5.65
CA LEU A 25 22.59 13.69 -4.50
C LEU A 25 21.63 14.65 -3.80
N SER A 26 21.60 14.64 -2.46
CA SER A 26 20.80 15.56 -1.63
C SER A 26 21.60 16.03 -0.41
N GLY A 27 21.50 17.30 -0.11
CA GLY A 27 22.17 17.94 1.02
C GLY A 27 22.84 19.25 0.63
N LYS A 28 23.39 19.98 1.60
CA LYS A 28 23.98 21.32 1.42
C LYS A 28 25.09 21.39 0.37
N ASP A 29 25.83 20.29 0.18
CA ASP A 29 26.95 20.22 -0.77
C ASP A 29 26.61 19.48 -2.07
N ALA A 30 25.36 19.06 -2.29
CA ALA A 30 24.97 18.23 -3.44
C ALA A 30 25.37 18.85 -4.80
N ILE A 31 25.01 20.11 -5.01
CA ILE A 31 25.35 20.84 -6.24
C ILE A 31 26.85 21.07 -6.34
N SER A 32 27.50 21.34 -5.21
CA SER A 32 28.95 21.56 -5.12
C SER A 32 29.74 20.32 -5.48
N ILE A 33 29.37 19.16 -4.92
CA ILE A 33 29.95 17.84 -5.22
C ILE A 33 29.77 17.51 -6.69
N ALA A 34 28.53 17.60 -7.21
CA ALA A 34 28.25 17.35 -8.63
C ALA A 34 29.07 18.28 -9.55
N SER A 35 29.24 19.56 -9.18
CA SER A 35 29.96 20.54 -9.96
C SER A 35 31.45 20.25 -10.07
N ARG A 36 32.08 19.58 -9.10
CA ARG A 36 33.52 19.24 -9.16
C ARG A 36 33.85 18.23 -10.24
N VAL A 37 32.96 17.32 -10.51
CA VAL A 37 33.15 16.23 -11.47
C VAL A 37 32.40 16.40 -12.78
N PHE A 38 31.60 17.44 -12.89
CA PHE A 38 30.84 17.75 -14.11
C PHE A 38 31.54 18.79 -14.97
N ARG A 39 31.70 18.48 -16.25
CA ARG A 39 32.23 19.41 -17.24
C ARG A 39 31.19 19.77 -18.28
N LYS A 40 30.81 21.03 -18.33
CA LYS A 40 29.95 21.59 -19.36
C LYS A 40 30.76 22.13 -20.53
N LYS A 41 30.30 21.93 -21.77
CA LYS A 41 30.96 22.47 -22.98
C LYS A 41 31.13 23.99 -22.94
N SER A 42 30.21 24.71 -22.28
CA SER A 42 30.25 26.16 -22.12
C SER A 42 31.17 26.68 -21.02
N GLY A 43 31.80 25.79 -20.24
CA GLY A 43 32.67 26.15 -19.10
C GLY A 43 31.94 26.71 -17.86
N LYS A 44 30.60 26.88 -17.89
CA LYS A 44 29.83 27.39 -16.72
C LYS A 44 29.68 26.34 -15.67
N SER A 45 29.81 26.72 -14.39
CA SER A 45 29.61 25.84 -13.21
C SER A 45 28.15 25.43 -13.04
N LEU A 46 27.89 24.24 -12.45
CA LEU A 46 26.55 23.85 -12.02
C LEU A 46 26.02 24.77 -10.91
N ARG A 47 26.89 25.38 -10.10
CA ARG A 47 26.51 26.32 -9.03
C ARG A 47 25.76 27.55 -9.57
N ASP A 48 26.08 27.96 -10.80
CA ASP A 48 25.42 29.09 -11.46
C ASP A 48 24.13 28.69 -12.19
N ALA A 49 23.77 27.40 -12.19
CA ALA A 49 22.54 26.92 -12.79
C ALA A 49 21.32 27.41 -12.03
N LYS A 50 20.27 27.74 -12.78
CA LYS A 50 18.97 28.05 -12.18
C LYS A 50 18.35 26.77 -11.57
N THR A 51 17.57 26.92 -10.49
CA THR A 51 16.77 25.80 -10.00
C THR A 51 15.80 25.30 -11.07
N ASN A 52 15.44 24.00 -11.03
CA ASN A 52 14.58 23.34 -12.01
C ASN A 52 15.09 23.44 -13.45
N SER A 53 16.42 23.34 -13.61
CA SER A 53 17.05 23.35 -14.92
C SER A 53 17.92 22.11 -15.17
N ILE A 54 17.98 21.68 -16.43
CA ILE A 54 18.78 20.54 -16.85
C ILE A 54 20.05 21.07 -17.57
N GLN A 55 21.19 20.48 -17.22
CA GLN A 55 22.49 20.83 -17.76
C GLN A 55 23.10 19.63 -18.48
N TYR A 56 23.52 19.81 -19.74
CA TYR A 56 24.16 18.79 -20.53
C TYR A 56 25.69 18.90 -20.42
N GLY A 57 26.37 17.77 -20.26
CA GLY A 57 27.81 17.71 -20.16
C GLY A 57 28.35 16.31 -19.90
N HIS A 58 29.53 16.24 -19.32
CA HIS A 58 30.24 14.98 -19.04
C HIS A 58 30.58 14.87 -17.58
N ILE A 59 30.52 13.65 -17.05
CA ILE A 59 31.09 13.30 -15.73
C ILE A 59 32.51 12.81 -15.96
N LEU A 60 33.42 13.30 -15.12
CA LEU A 60 34.83 12.99 -15.14
C LEU A 60 35.21 12.17 -13.92
N ASP A 61 36.11 11.24 -14.08
CA ASP A 61 36.81 10.64 -12.94
C ASP A 61 37.75 11.69 -12.33
N SER A 62 37.50 12.07 -11.07
CA SER A 62 38.26 13.12 -10.38
C SER A 62 39.74 12.77 -10.17
N SER A 63 40.11 11.50 -10.19
CA SER A 63 41.49 11.04 -10.01
C SER A 63 42.31 11.08 -11.32
N THR A 64 41.67 10.77 -12.44
CA THR A 64 42.37 10.63 -13.75
C THR A 64 42.04 11.76 -14.74
N GLY A 65 40.96 12.50 -14.49
CA GLY A 65 40.42 13.50 -15.44
C GLY A 65 39.74 12.88 -16.66
N ALA A 66 39.66 11.54 -16.75
CA ALA A 66 39.03 10.85 -17.87
C ALA A 66 37.51 11.07 -17.88
N VAL A 67 36.95 11.17 -19.08
CA VAL A 67 35.48 11.19 -19.24
C VAL A 67 34.93 9.82 -18.93
N LEU A 68 34.01 9.75 -17.99
CA LEU A 68 33.28 8.51 -17.64
C LEU A 68 32.03 8.36 -18.49
N ASP A 69 31.26 9.45 -18.62
CA ASP A 69 29.98 9.37 -19.34
C ASP A 69 29.51 10.77 -19.78
N GLU A 70 28.66 10.78 -20.79
CA GLU A 70 27.89 11.94 -21.24
C GLU A 70 26.53 11.94 -20.54
N VAL A 71 26.20 13.04 -19.84
CA VAL A 71 25.09 13.04 -18.87
C VAL A 71 24.22 14.29 -18.96
N LEU A 72 23.01 14.17 -18.42
CA LEU A 72 22.14 15.29 -18.09
C LEU A 72 22.11 15.45 -16.55
N VAL A 73 22.31 16.70 -16.08
CA VAL A 73 22.23 16.99 -14.63
C VAL A 73 21.09 17.94 -14.35
N GLY A 74 20.09 17.45 -13.64
CA GLY A 74 18.97 18.23 -13.10
C GLY A 74 19.39 18.92 -11.79
N ILE A 75 19.16 20.22 -11.67
CA ILE A 75 19.47 21.01 -10.47
C ILE A 75 18.19 21.51 -9.84
N MET A 76 18.01 21.19 -8.54
CA MET A 76 16.91 21.68 -7.74
C MET A 76 17.50 22.27 -6.44
N LYS A 77 17.27 23.57 -6.21
CA LYS A 77 17.77 24.28 -5.02
C LYS A 77 16.72 24.31 -3.93
N ALA A 78 17.14 24.20 -2.69
CA ALA A 78 16.32 24.36 -1.52
C ALA A 78 15.46 25.64 -1.57
N PRO A 79 14.20 25.63 -1.09
CA PRO A 79 13.46 24.47 -0.61
C PRO A 79 12.70 23.69 -1.71
N HIS A 80 12.88 24.05 -2.98
CA HIS A 80 12.10 23.55 -4.13
C HIS A 80 12.69 22.25 -4.70
N SER A 81 12.81 21.21 -3.86
CA SER A 81 13.30 19.87 -4.23
C SER A 81 12.50 18.78 -3.54
N TYR A 82 12.81 17.49 -3.80
CA TYR A 82 12.15 16.37 -3.13
C TYR A 82 12.39 16.35 -1.61
N THR A 83 13.60 16.67 -1.18
CA THR A 83 14.01 16.64 0.23
C THR A 83 13.94 18.00 0.91
N CYS A 84 13.54 19.07 0.21
CA CYS A 84 13.72 20.47 0.60
C CYS A 84 15.17 20.90 0.81
N GLU A 85 16.14 20.08 0.39
CA GLU A 85 17.58 20.40 0.35
C GLU A 85 18.01 20.75 -1.07
N ASP A 86 19.28 21.13 -1.25
CA ASP A 86 19.89 21.20 -2.58
C ASP A 86 20.00 19.78 -3.14
N VAL A 87 19.52 19.58 -4.37
CA VAL A 87 19.51 18.29 -5.06
C VAL A 87 20.13 18.39 -6.43
N ALA A 88 20.97 17.42 -6.78
CA ALA A 88 21.44 17.18 -8.14
C ALA A 88 21.05 15.76 -8.58
N GLU A 89 20.37 15.64 -9.71
CA GLU A 89 20.05 14.35 -10.33
C GLU A 89 20.84 14.18 -11.61
N VAL A 90 21.66 13.13 -11.65
CA VAL A 90 22.55 12.83 -12.77
C VAL A 90 21.98 11.67 -13.54
N SER A 91 21.45 11.94 -14.73
CA SER A 91 21.00 10.93 -15.69
C SER A 91 22.17 10.52 -16.56
N CYS A 92 22.62 9.27 -16.44
CA CYS A 92 23.72 8.65 -17.15
C CYS A 92 23.25 7.43 -17.94
N HIS A 93 24.12 6.80 -18.74
CA HIS A 93 23.78 5.54 -19.39
C HIS A 93 23.51 4.42 -18.37
N GLY A 94 22.47 3.59 -18.63
CA GLY A 94 21.89 2.64 -17.71
C GLY A 94 22.62 1.28 -17.64
N GLY A 95 23.96 1.30 -17.53
CA GLY A 95 24.76 0.11 -17.31
C GLY A 95 25.20 0.02 -15.85
N PRO A 96 25.08 -1.15 -15.17
CA PRO A 96 25.46 -1.27 -13.75
C PRO A 96 26.91 -0.86 -13.46
N PHE A 97 27.85 -1.17 -14.37
CA PHE A 97 29.25 -0.81 -14.21
C PHE A 97 29.47 0.71 -14.25
N ILE A 98 28.95 1.40 -15.27
CA ILE A 98 29.16 2.85 -15.41
C ILE A 98 28.45 3.63 -14.31
N THR A 99 27.23 3.22 -13.96
CA THR A 99 26.45 3.83 -12.87
C THR A 99 27.17 3.68 -11.52
N GLY A 100 27.74 2.49 -11.26
CA GLY A 100 28.55 2.22 -10.05
C GLY A 100 29.80 3.11 -10.01
N ARG A 101 30.52 3.26 -11.14
CA ARG A 101 31.70 4.12 -11.25
C ARG A 101 31.39 5.58 -10.97
N ILE A 102 30.26 6.10 -11.49
CA ILE A 102 29.84 7.49 -11.25
C ILE A 102 29.46 7.67 -9.77
N LEU A 103 28.77 6.71 -9.17
CA LEU A 103 28.44 6.73 -7.74
C LEU A 103 29.69 6.76 -6.86
N GLU A 104 30.69 5.92 -7.16
CA GLU A 104 31.99 5.92 -6.47
C GLU A 104 32.71 7.27 -6.53
N VAL A 105 32.62 7.97 -7.68
CA VAL A 105 33.21 9.30 -7.83
C VAL A 105 32.51 10.29 -6.88
N PHE A 106 31.18 10.27 -6.77
CA PHE A 106 30.47 11.15 -5.84
C PHE A 106 30.81 10.86 -4.38
N VAL A 107 30.95 9.57 -4.01
CA VAL A 107 31.39 9.19 -2.65
C VAL A 107 32.80 9.69 -2.38
N ARG A 108 33.72 9.57 -3.32
CA ARG A 108 35.09 10.07 -3.22
C ARG A 108 35.14 11.60 -3.06
N GLU A 109 34.18 12.29 -3.70
CA GLU A 109 34.05 13.73 -3.59
C GLU A 109 33.35 14.23 -2.32
N GLY A 110 33.01 13.32 -1.41
CA GLY A 110 32.50 13.62 -0.08
C GLY A 110 31.00 13.44 0.11
N ALA A 111 30.30 12.80 -0.82
CA ALA A 111 28.94 12.31 -0.55
C ALA A 111 29.00 10.99 0.22
N ARG A 112 28.02 10.75 1.08
CA ARG A 112 27.80 9.45 1.73
C ARG A 112 26.74 8.66 0.97
N LEU A 113 26.83 7.33 0.96
CA LEU A 113 25.73 6.50 0.47
C LEU A 113 24.48 6.70 1.33
N ALA A 114 23.34 6.84 0.67
CA ALA A 114 22.06 6.97 1.35
C ALA A 114 21.62 5.63 1.95
N GLU A 115 20.99 5.68 3.11
CA GLU A 115 20.29 4.55 3.72
C GLU A 115 18.93 4.30 3.04
N PRO A 116 18.30 3.12 3.22
CA PRO A 116 16.93 2.88 2.76
C PRO A 116 15.98 3.98 3.25
N GLY A 117 15.17 4.54 2.35
CA GLY A 117 14.19 5.57 2.69
C GLY A 117 14.74 6.94 3.09
N GLU A 118 16.06 7.17 3.05
CA GLU A 118 16.65 8.38 3.63
C GLU A 118 16.22 9.67 2.93
N PHE A 119 16.02 9.66 1.61
CA PHE A 119 15.52 10.86 0.91
C PHE A 119 14.09 11.21 1.34
N THR A 120 13.22 10.22 1.50
CA THR A 120 11.83 10.44 1.94
C THR A 120 11.80 10.83 3.42
N ARG A 121 12.67 10.25 4.26
CA ARG A 121 12.83 10.66 5.66
C ARG A 121 13.25 12.13 5.77
N ARG A 122 14.17 12.60 4.92
CA ARG A 122 14.55 14.02 4.87
C ARG A 122 13.41 14.91 4.41
N ALA A 123 12.62 14.46 3.41
CA ALA A 123 11.42 15.16 2.99
C ALA A 123 10.40 15.33 4.14
N PHE A 124 10.23 14.31 4.97
CA PHE A 124 9.41 14.36 6.19
C PHE A 124 10.01 15.30 7.25
N LEU A 125 11.29 15.13 7.60
CA LEU A 125 11.96 15.96 8.62
C LEU A 125 12.01 17.43 8.25
N ASN A 126 12.11 17.74 6.96
CA ASN A 126 12.10 19.11 6.42
C ASN A 126 10.66 19.63 6.18
N GLY A 127 9.63 18.93 6.61
CA GLY A 127 8.23 19.38 6.58
C GLY A 127 7.58 19.45 5.19
N ARG A 128 8.18 18.82 4.17
CA ARG A 128 7.55 18.76 2.83
C ARG A 128 6.34 17.84 2.79
N ILE A 129 6.45 16.71 3.45
CA ILE A 129 5.40 15.69 3.57
C ILE A 129 5.29 15.25 5.02
N ASP A 130 4.12 14.82 5.43
CA ASP A 130 3.93 14.16 6.71
C ASP A 130 4.20 12.64 6.65
N LEU A 131 4.10 11.95 7.80
CA LEU A 131 4.44 10.53 7.86
C LEU A 131 3.46 9.66 7.05
N ALA A 132 2.17 10.00 7.04
CA ALA A 132 1.17 9.28 6.23
C ALA A 132 1.41 9.46 4.73
N GLN A 133 1.82 10.66 4.30
CA GLN A 133 2.22 10.93 2.92
C GLN A 133 3.53 10.21 2.55
N ALA A 134 4.49 10.11 3.48
CA ALA A 134 5.70 9.32 3.27
C ALA A 134 5.36 7.84 3.00
N GLU A 135 4.52 7.23 3.83
CA GLU A 135 4.05 5.86 3.62
C GLU A 135 3.28 5.69 2.30
N ALA A 136 2.54 6.71 1.86
CA ALA A 136 1.85 6.69 0.58
C ALA A 136 2.80 6.58 -0.62
N VAL A 137 4.03 7.08 -0.52
CA VAL A 137 5.06 6.90 -1.57
C VAL A 137 5.37 5.42 -1.79
N ILE A 138 5.48 4.61 -0.70
CA ILE A 138 5.67 3.16 -0.81
C ILE A 138 4.43 2.52 -1.45
N GLY A 139 3.24 2.90 -0.98
CA GLY A 139 1.98 2.42 -1.53
C GLY A 139 1.85 2.67 -3.03
N LEU A 140 2.27 3.85 -3.50
CA LEU A 140 2.29 4.22 -4.91
C LEU A 140 3.21 3.31 -5.74
N ILE A 141 4.43 3.06 -5.25
CA ILE A 141 5.45 2.25 -5.94
C ILE A 141 5.02 0.79 -6.02
N ASN A 142 4.37 0.27 -4.95
CA ASN A 142 3.98 -1.13 -4.84
C ASN A 142 2.56 -1.41 -5.34
N SER A 143 1.85 -0.41 -5.85
CA SER A 143 0.49 -0.57 -6.37
C SER A 143 0.44 -1.58 -7.51
N LYS A 144 -0.49 -2.53 -7.42
CA LYS A 144 -0.70 -3.61 -8.41
C LYS A 144 -2.02 -3.47 -9.15
N THR A 145 -2.88 -2.53 -8.72
CA THR A 145 -4.20 -2.28 -9.31
C THR A 145 -4.43 -0.79 -9.46
N GLU A 146 -5.36 -0.41 -10.34
CA GLU A 146 -5.73 1.00 -10.53
C GLU A 146 -6.36 1.60 -9.26
N GLU A 147 -7.16 0.82 -8.53
CA GLU A 147 -7.74 1.23 -7.27
C GLU A 147 -6.67 1.47 -6.20
N GLY A 148 -5.68 0.56 -6.08
CA GLY A 148 -4.54 0.72 -5.16
C GLY A 148 -3.72 1.96 -5.50
N LEU A 149 -3.44 2.19 -6.78
CA LEU A 149 -2.75 3.38 -7.28
C LEU A 149 -3.51 4.66 -6.91
N ARG A 150 -4.82 4.72 -7.20
CA ARG A 150 -5.68 5.86 -6.90
C ARG A 150 -5.72 6.17 -5.40
N SER A 151 -5.84 5.15 -4.56
CA SER A 151 -5.81 5.30 -3.11
C SER A 151 -4.48 5.88 -2.62
N ALA A 152 -3.34 5.38 -3.13
CA ALA A 152 -2.02 5.89 -2.78
C ALA A 152 -1.83 7.35 -3.21
N ILE A 153 -2.35 7.75 -4.38
CA ILE A 153 -2.33 9.15 -4.84
C ILE A 153 -3.12 10.04 -3.87
N TRP A 154 -4.34 9.67 -3.50
CA TRP A 154 -5.15 10.46 -2.55
C TRP A 154 -4.48 10.61 -1.17
N GLN A 155 -3.81 9.56 -0.69
CA GLN A 155 -3.04 9.64 0.55
C GLN A 155 -1.83 10.57 0.40
N LEU A 156 -1.11 10.49 -0.72
CA LEU A 156 0.00 11.39 -1.02
C LEU A 156 -0.45 12.86 -1.12
N GLU A 157 -1.67 13.11 -1.60
CA GLU A 157 -2.32 14.43 -1.61
C GLU A 157 -2.82 14.87 -0.22
N GLY A 158 -2.58 14.06 0.84
CA GLY A 158 -2.87 14.39 2.23
C GLY A 158 -4.33 14.20 2.64
N SER A 159 -5.09 13.32 1.99
CA SER A 159 -6.50 13.07 2.35
C SER A 159 -6.66 12.58 3.79
N ILE A 160 -5.81 11.63 4.22
CA ILE A 160 -5.80 11.12 5.61
C ILE A 160 -5.37 12.21 6.57
N SER A 161 -4.30 12.94 6.26
CA SER A 161 -3.74 13.97 7.11
C SER A 161 -4.75 15.08 7.40
N ARG A 162 -5.50 15.52 6.40
CA ARG A 162 -6.59 16.48 6.59
C ARG A 162 -7.64 15.95 7.56
N LYS A 163 -8.07 14.69 7.38
CA LYS A 163 -9.10 14.09 8.24
C LYS A 163 -8.64 13.91 9.69
N ILE A 164 -7.39 13.47 9.87
CA ILE A 164 -6.78 13.35 11.20
C ILE A 164 -6.64 14.72 11.88
N ASN A 165 -6.24 15.76 11.14
CA ASN A 165 -6.13 17.10 11.68
C ASN A 165 -7.51 17.67 12.07
N GLU A 166 -8.57 17.46 11.28
CA GLU A 166 -9.93 17.83 11.68
C GLU A 166 -10.35 17.19 13.01
N LEU A 167 -10.05 15.89 13.19
CA LEU A 167 -10.33 15.19 14.46
C LEU A 167 -9.51 15.78 15.61
N ARG A 168 -8.22 16.02 15.38
CA ARG A 168 -7.32 16.59 16.38
C ARG A 168 -7.75 18.00 16.79
N ASP A 169 -8.13 18.84 15.84
CA ASP A 169 -8.61 20.20 16.12
C ASP A 169 -9.88 20.18 16.99
N SER A 170 -10.82 19.29 16.68
CA SER A 170 -12.05 19.09 17.48
C SER A 170 -11.75 18.63 18.91
N LEU A 171 -10.86 17.63 19.06
CA LEU A 171 -10.48 17.11 20.38
C LEU A 171 -9.57 18.06 21.17
N THR A 172 -8.73 18.85 20.50
CA THR A 172 -7.92 19.89 21.12
C THR A 172 -8.80 20.99 21.70
N ALA A 173 -9.86 21.39 20.99
CA ALA A 173 -10.82 22.34 21.52
C ALA A 173 -11.57 21.78 22.74
N ALA A 174 -11.93 20.47 22.71
CA ALA A 174 -12.55 19.79 23.85
C ALA A 174 -11.60 19.75 25.07
N LEU A 175 -10.32 19.42 24.84
CA LEU A 175 -9.29 19.40 25.89
C LEU A 175 -9.08 20.81 26.50
N ALA A 176 -8.94 21.83 25.64
CA ALA A 176 -8.75 23.20 26.10
C ALA A 176 -9.94 23.70 26.96
N SER A 177 -11.18 23.35 26.58
CA SER A 177 -12.35 23.65 27.41
C SER A 177 -12.28 22.92 28.77
N LEU A 178 -11.87 21.65 28.78
CA LEU A 178 -11.74 20.86 30.01
C LEU A 178 -10.64 21.43 30.93
N GLU A 179 -9.50 21.82 30.38
CA GLU A 179 -8.38 22.42 31.12
C GLU A 179 -8.75 23.76 31.71
N ALA A 180 -9.56 24.58 31.00
CA ALA A 180 -10.07 25.84 31.55
C ALA A 180 -10.90 25.62 32.81
N PHE A 181 -11.65 24.53 32.94
CA PHE A 181 -12.38 24.21 34.18
C PHE A 181 -11.51 23.68 35.30
N ILE A 182 -10.40 23.04 34.98
CA ILE A 182 -9.40 22.67 35.99
C ILE A 182 -8.78 23.93 36.61
N ASP A 183 -8.50 24.94 35.79
CA ASP A 183 -7.88 26.17 36.23
C ASP A 183 -8.85 27.17 36.89
N PHE A 184 -10.12 27.19 36.42
CA PHE A 184 -11.17 28.11 36.85
C PHE A 184 -12.48 27.41 37.25
N PRO A 185 -12.54 26.72 38.39
CA PRO A 185 -13.65 25.84 38.81
C PRO A 185 -14.96 26.59 39.16
N GLU A 186 -14.98 27.91 39.11
CA GLU A 186 -16.18 28.73 39.43
C GLU A 186 -17.13 28.96 38.24
N GLU A 187 -16.78 28.49 37.01
CA GLU A 187 -17.61 28.65 35.80
C GLU A 187 -18.63 27.50 35.65
N ASP A 188 -19.71 27.77 34.88
CA ASP A 188 -20.80 26.82 34.65
C ASP A 188 -20.36 25.64 33.77
N ILE A 189 -19.98 24.55 34.42
CA ILE A 189 -19.36 23.35 33.80
C ILE A 189 -20.37 22.58 32.92
N ASP A 190 -21.67 22.59 33.24
CA ASP A 190 -22.64 21.67 32.63
C ASP A 190 -22.84 21.89 31.13
N VAL A 191 -22.83 23.13 30.65
CA VAL A 191 -22.98 23.46 29.23
C VAL A 191 -21.76 23.02 28.42
N ALA A 192 -20.57 23.22 28.95
CA ALA A 192 -19.33 22.86 28.27
C ALA A 192 -19.10 21.35 28.25
N ILE A 193 -19.46 20.60 29.30
CA ILE A 193 -19.41 19.15 29.31
C ILE A 193 -20.30 18.55 28.21
N HIS A 194 -21.47 19.16 27.94
CA HIS A 194 -22.34 18.73 26.86
C HIS A 194 -21.66 18.89 25.49
N ASP A 195 -21.02 20.03 25.22
CA ASP A 195 -20.28 20.28 23.96
C ASP A 195 -19.08 19.33 23.84
N ILE A 196 -18.28 19.16 24.89
CA ILE A 196 -17.14 18.22 24.93
C ILE A 196 -17.61 16.81 24.61
N LYS A 197 -18.67 16.34 25.23
CA LYS A 197 -19.28 15.04 24.99
C LYS A 197 -19.75 14.87 23.54
N GLY A 198 -20.37 15.89 22.97
CA GLY A 198 -20.79 15.92 21.57
C GLY A 198 -19.62 15.77 20.60
N ARG A 199 -18.51 16.50 20.83
CA ARG A 199 -17.29 16.44 20.04
C ARG A 199 -16.63 15.06 20.12
N VAL A 200 -16.57 14.47 21.32
CA VAL A 200 -16.01 13.12 21.53
C VAL A 200 -16.83 12.07 20.79
N HIS A 201 -18.16 12.07 20.91
CA HIS A 201 -19.02 11.13 20.17
C HIS A 201 -18.87 11.26 18.65
N SER A 202 -18.88 12.48 18.11
CA SER A 202 -18.67 12.73 16.67
C SER A 202 -17.31 12.27 16.20
N SER A 203 -16.26 12.40 17.06
CA SER A 203 -14.92 11.92 16.77
C SER A 203 -14.86 10.39 16.73
N ILE A 204 -15.50 9.71 17.69
CA ILE A 204 -15.62 8.24 17.71
C ILE A 204 -16.30 7.73 16.43
N GLU A 205 -17.45 8.31 16.04
CA GLU A 205 -18.16 7.95 14.81
C GLU A 205 -17.28 8.15 13.55
N SER A 206 -16.47 9.20 13.53
CA SER A 206 -15.57 9.48 12.41
C SER A 206 -14.41 8.47 12.37
N ILE A 207 -13.86 8.11 13.53
CA ILE A 207 -12.82 7.08 13.66
C ILE A 207 -13.38 5.71 13.23
N ASP A 208 -14.60 5.36 13.63
CA ASP A 208 -15.24 4.10 13.23
C ASP A 208 -15.38 3.99 11.72
N ARG A 209 -15.83 5.05 11.06
CA ARG A 209 -15.89 5.09 9.58
C ARG A 209 -14.52 4.87 8.92
N LEU A 210 -13.45 5.44 9.49
CA LEU A 210 -12.09 5.24 9.00
C LEU A 210 -11.62 3.81 9.19
N ILE A 211 -11.91 3.19 10.34
CA ILE A 211 -11.57 1.78 10.64
C ILE A 211 -12.37 0.83 9.73
N GLU A 212 -13.67 1.05 9.54
CA GLU A 212 -14.48 0.29 8.57
C GLU A 212 -13.92 0.41 7.15
N GLY A 213 -13.50 1.62 6.77
CA GLY A 213 -12.81 1.87 5.50
C GLY A 213 -11.57 1.00 5.34
N TYR A 214 -10.74 0.86 6.38
CA TYR A 214 -9.55 -0.01 6.35
C TYR A 214 -9.90 -1.46 5.99
N TYR A 215 -10.89 -2.06 6.64
CA TYR A 215 -11.30 -3.44 6.36
C TYR A 215 -11.93 -3.60 4.97
N ARG A 216 -12.67 -2.61 4.49
CA ARG A 216 -13.29 -2.60 3.16
C ARG A 216 -12.24 -2.54 2.04
N TRP A 217 -11.13 -1.81 2.25
CA TRP A 217 -10.07 -1.64 1.24
C TRP A 217 -8.93 -2.66 1.33
N ARG A 218 -8.84 -3.41 2.42
CA ARG A 218 -7.84 -4.47 2.58
C ARG A 218 -7.75 -5.42 1.38
N PRO A 219 -8.88 -5.90 0.81
CA PRO A 219 -8.85 -6.79 -0.36
C PRO A 219 -8.14 -6.19 -1.59
N PHE A 220 -8.32 -4.91 -1.84
CA PHE A 220 -7.73 -4.23 -3.00
C PHE A 220 -6.21 -4.00 -2.85
N ARG A 221 -5.72 -3.93 -1.62
CA ARG A 221 -4.30 -3.72 -1.30
C ARG A 221 -3.53 -5.03 -1.18
N GLU A 222 -4.01 -5.95 -0.37
CA GLU A 222 -3.32 -7.20 -0.04
C GLU A 222 -3.63 -8.32 -1.04
N GLY A 223 -4.73 -8.18 -1.74
CA GLY A 223 -5.33 -9.23 -2.54
C GLY A 223 -6.06 -10.25 -1.68
N ILE A 224 -6.88 -11.04 -2.32
CA ILE A 224 -7.69 -12.08 -1.68
C ILE A 224 -7.08 -13.45 -1.96
N VAL A 225 -6.80 -14.17 -0.88
CA VAL A 225 -6.36 -15.57 -0.98
C VAL A 225 -7.51 -16.41 -1.50
N THR A 226 -7.34 -16.93 -2.72
CA THR A 226 -8.41 -17.58 -3.50
C THR A 226 -8.05 -19.01 -3.83
N ALA A 227 -8.94 -19.95 -3.54
CA ALA A 227 -8.85 -21.32 -3.99
C ALA A 227 -9.80 -21.58 -5.18
N ILE A 228 -9.30 -22.23 -6.23
CA ILE A 228 -10.10 -22.74 -7.35
C ILE A 228 -10.27 -24.23 -7.12
N VAL A 229 -11.50 -24.67 -6.86
CA VAL A 229 -11.81 -26.05 -6.50
C VAL A 229 -12.92 -26.63 -7.39
N GLY A 230 -13.00 -27.95 -7.45
CA GLY A 230 -13.94 -28.70 -8.27
C GLY A 230 -13.32 -30.03 -8.68
N ARG A 231 -14.11 -30.96 -9.20
CA ARG A 231 -13.64 -32.26 -9.69
C ARG A 231 -12.70 -32.14 -10.91
N THR A 232 -12.10 -33.21 -11.34
CA THR A 232 -11.26 -33.25 -12.56
C THR A 232 -12.07 -32.86 -13.78
N ASN A 233 -11.42 -32.21 -14.76
CA ASN A 233 -12.00 -31.86 -16.07
C ASN A 233 -13.22 -30.90 -16.09
N VAL A 234 -13.59 -30.25 -14.97
CA VAL A 234 -14.68 -29.24 -14.97
C VAL A 234 -14.26 -27.89 -15.55
N GLY A 235 -12.94 -27.67 -15.80
CA GLY A 235 -12.45 -26.44 -16.40
C GLY A 235 -11.66 -25.53 -15.43
N LYS A 236 -11.17 -26.06 -14.31
CA LYS A 236 -10.34 -25.29 -13.35
C LYS A 236 -9.11 -24.65 -13.97
N SER A 237 -8.34 -25.44 -14.76
CA SER A 237 -7.14 -24.95 -15.45
C SER A 237 -7.48 -23.90 -16.52
N SER A 238 -8.63 -24.04 -17.21
CA SER A 238 -9.10 -23.03 -18.16
C SER A 238 -9.48 -21.74 -17.47
N LEU A 239 -10.15 -21.82 -16.30
CA LEU A 239 -10.46 -20.65 -15.47
C LEU A 239 -9.19 -19.98 -14.98
N LEU A 240 -8.24 -20.74 -14.46
CA LEU A 240 -6.95 -20.22 -14.01
C LEU A 240 -6.22 -19.48 -15.13
N ASN A 241 -6.10 -20.08 -16.31
CA ASN A 241 -5.45 -19.48 -17.47
C ASN A 241 -6.16 -18.21 -17.93
N LEU A 242 -7.48 -18.19 -17.92
CA LEU A 242 -8.28 -17.00 -18.21
C LEU A 242 -7.98 -15.88 -17.23
N LEU A 243 -8.01 -16.15 -15.92
CA LEU A 243 -7.77 -15.14 -14.87
C LEU A 243 -6.32 -14.63 -14.88
N LEU A 244 -5.33 -15.48 -15.22
CA LEU A 244 -3.92 -15.10 -15.31
C LEU A 244 -3.53 -14.47 -16.64
N GLY A 245 -4.29 -14.73 -17.73
CA GLY A 245 -3.91 -14.34 -19.09
C GLY A 245 -4.24 -12.91 -19.46
N GLU A 246 -5.16 -12.24 -18.77
CA GLU A 246 -5.73 -10.96 -19.22
C GLU A 246 -5.01 -9.72 -18.70
N GLU A 247 -4.40 -9.79 -17.52
CA GLU A 247 -3.48 -8.77 -17.02
C GLU A 247 -2.43 -9.43 -16.12
N ARG A 248 -1.30 -9.78 -16.68
CA ARG A 248 -0.13 -10.13 -15.87
C ARG A 248 0.22 -8.91 -15.03
N ALA A 249 -0.15 -8.93 -13.75
CA ALA A 249 0.47 -8.04 -12.80
C ALA A 249 1.98 -8.19 -12.96
N ILE A 250 2.68 -7.09 -13.22
CA ILE A 250 4.13 -7.06 -13.35
C ILE A 250 4.69 -7.57 -12.02
N VAL A 251 5.04 -8.85 -11.98
CA VAL A 251 5.67 -9.46 -10.81
C VAL A 251 7.12 -9.03 -10.82
N THR A 252 7.45 -7.97 -10.09
CA THR A 252 8.83 -7.71 -9.70
C THR A 252 9.17 -8.70 -8.58
N PRO A 253 10.20 -9.56 -8.73
CA PRO A 253 10.65 -10.42 -7.64
C PRO A 253 11.29 -9.56 -6.55
N HIS A 254 10.58 -9.30 -5.46
CA HIS A 254 11.22 -8.81 -4.24
C HIS A 254 11.90 -10.00 -3.54
N PRO A 255 13.20 -9.98 -3.30
CA PRO A 255 13.86 -10.97 -2.46
C PRO A 255 13.39 -10.78 -1.01
N GLY A 256 12.68 -11.75 -0.45
CA GLY A 256 12.34 -11.78 0.97
C GLY A 256 10.94 -12.24 1.37
N THR A 257 9.99 -12.42 0.43
CA THR A 257 8.60 -12.82 0.75
C THR A 257 8.27 -14.28 0.40
N THR A 258 9.28 -15.15 0.27
CA THR A 258 9.14 -16.55 -0.17
C THR A 258 8.90 -17.52 0.99
N ARG A 259 7.86 -17.33 1.80
CA ARG A 259 7.42 -18.37 2.74
C ARG A 259 5.98 -18.87 2.54
N ASP A 260 5.19 -18.19 1.71
CA ASP A 260 3.84 -18.65 1.37
C ASP A 260 3.78 -19.06 -0.09
N ILE A 261 3.20 -20.23 -0.35
CA ILE A 261 2.98 -20.83 -1.68
C ILE A 261 1.87 -20.00 -2.37
N VAL A 262 2.23 -18.83 -2.90
CA VAL A 262 1.36 -18.03 -3.79
C VAL A 262 1.85 -18.26 -5.20
N ASP A 263 1.18 -19.15 -5.92
CA ASP A 263 1.60 -19.58 -7.24
C ASP A 263 1.12 -18.66 -8.38
N GLY A 264 0.13 -17.80 -8.14
CA GLY A 264 -0.39 -16.87 -9.16
C GLY A 264 -1.08 -15.64 -8.60
N LEU A 265 -0.84 -14.48 -9.24
CA LEU A 265 -1.57 -13.24 -8.97
C LEU A 265 -2.40 -12.88 -10.20
N ALA A 266 -3.72 -12.79 -10.05
CA ALA A 266 -4.65 -12.37 -11.10
C ALA A 266 -5.34 -11.06 -10.69
N ASN A 267 -5.61 -10.16 -11.65
CA ASN A 267 -6.42 -8.98 -11.43
C ASN A 267 -7.84 -9.22 -11.99
N VAL A 268 -8.83 -9.22 -11.12
CA VAL A 268 -10.23 -9.44 -11.50
C VAL A 268 -11.05 -8.20 -11.21
N ALA A 269 -11.35 -7.41 -12.23
CA ALA A 269 -12.09 -6.15 -12.10
C ALA A 269 -11.53 -5.21 -11.02
N GLY A 270 -10.20 -5.04 -10.98
CA GLY A 270 -9.49 -4.20 -10.02
C GLY A 270 -9.21 -4.88 -8.67
N LEU A 271 -9.65 -6.13 -8.46
CA LEU A 271 -9.41 -6.90 -7.25
C LEU A 271 -8.25 -7.89 -7.48
N PRO A 272 -7.13 -7.79 -6.75
CA PRO A 272 -6.05 -8.76 -6.83
C PRO A 272 -6.47 -10.09 -6.20
N LEU A 273 -6.42 -11.18 -6.94
CA LEU A 273 -6.61 -12.53 -6.43
C LEU A 273 -5.26 -13.25 -6.31
N ARG A 274 -4.96 -13.72 -5.12
CA ARG A 274 -3.80 -14.58 -4.82
C ARG A 274 -4.25 -16.03 -4.91
N ILE A 275 -4.01 -16.66 -6.06
CA ILE A 275 -4.52 -18.01 -6.32
C ILE A 275 -3.55 -19.04 -5.73
N LEU A 276 -4.09 -19.93 -4.88
CA LEU A 276 -3.36 -21.00 -4.22
C LEU A 276 -3.20 -22.20 -5.14
N ASP A 277 -2.05 -22.89 -5.02
CA ASP A 277 -1.76 -24.20 -5.63
C ASP A 277 -2.00 -24.26 -7.15
N THR A 278 -1.43 -23.29 -7.88
CA THR A 278 -1.50 -23.28 -9.35
C THR A 278 -0.75 -24.48 -9.98
N ALA A 279 0.19 -25.11 -9.27
CA ALA A 279 0.91 -26.29 -9.71
C ALA A 279 -0.01 -27.52 -9.79
N GLY A 280 -0.86 -27.74 -8.77
CA GLY A 280 -1.86 -28.82 -8.79
C GLY A 280 -2.94 -28.62 -9.84
N LEU A 281 -3.22 -27.38 -10.24
CA LEU A 281 -4.17 -27.07 -11.32
C LEU A 281 -3.58 -27.26 -12.73
N ARG A 282 -2.24 -27.33 -12.85
CA ARG A 282 -1.50 -27.54 -14.12
C ARG A 282 -1.00 -28.95 -14.31
N ALA A 283 -0.98 -29.78 -13.25
CA ALA A 283 -0.49 -31.16 -13.33
C ALA A 283 -1.48 -32.05 -14.10
N THR A 284 -0.95 -32.85 -15.01
CA THR A 284 -1.66 -33.92 -15.72
C THR A 284 -1.82 -35.16 -14.84
N GLU A 285 -2.80 -35.97 -15.13
CA GLU A 285 -3.47 -37.12 -14.52
C GLU A 285 -2.67 -38.14 -13.65
N ASP A 286 -1.39 -38.00 -13.40
CA ASP A 286 -0.56 -39.04 -12.77
C ASP A 286 -0.15 -38.79 -11.31
N MET A 287 -0.68 -37.79 -10.62
CA MET A 287 -0.43 -37.63 -9.17
C MET A 287 -1.52 -38.33 -8.35
N VAL A 288 -1.07 -39.18 -7.43
CA VAL A 288 -1.90 -39.94 -6.50
C VAL A 288 -3.09 -39.11 -6.00
N GLU A 289 -4.29 -39.59 -6.27
CA GLU A 289 -5.58 -38.92 -6.08
C GLU A 289 -5.77 -38.38 -4.66
N GLU A 290 -5.31 -39.12 -3.64
CA GLU A 290 -5.36 -38.74 -2.22
C GLU A 290 -4.55 -37.45 -1.89
N GLU A 291 -3.35 -37.29 -2.45
CA GLU A 291 -2.53 -36.11 -2.20
C GLU A 291 -3.13 -34.84 -2.84
N GLY A 292 -3.73 -35.01 -4.03
CA GLY A 292 -4.48 -33.93 -4.72
C GLY A 292 -5.67 -33.44 -3.90
N ILE A 293 -6.45 -34.37 -3.35
CA ILE A 293 -7.58 -34.08 -2.48
C ILE A 293 -7.16 -33.38 -1.20
N ARG A 294 -6.08 -33.85 -0.56
CA ARG A 294 -5.52 -33.25 0.66
C ARG A 294 -5.07 -31.81 0.43
N ARG A 295 -4.39 -31.55 -0.70
CA ARG A 295 -3.96 -30.19 -1.09
C ARG A 295 -5.15 -29.28 -1.33
N MET A 296 -6.17 -29.77 -2.06
CA MET A 296 -7.39 -29.02 -2.31
C MET A 296 -8.10 -28.63 -1.01
N TYR A 297 -8.25 -29.52 -0.05
CA TYR A 297 -8.84 -29.19 1.25
C TYR A 297 -8.01 -28.16 2.02
N LYS A 298 -6.69 -28.30 2.02
CA LYS A 298 -5.80 -27.30 2.63
C LYS A 298 -5.96 -25.92 1.97
N SER A 299 -6.10 -25.89 0.64
CA SER A 299 -6.34 -24.63 -0.10
C SER A 299 -7.70 -24.03 0.25
N ILE A 300 -8.76 -24.85 0.40
CA ILE A 300 -10.06 -24.38 0.88
C ILE A 300 -9.90 -23.77 2.29
N ASP A 301 -9.26 -24.48 3.23
CA ASP A 301 -9.13 -24.04 4.62
C ASP A 301 -8.38 -22.72 4.76
N SER A 302 -7.33 -22.51 3.95
CA SER A 302 -6.50 -21.30 3.98
C SER A 302 -7.03 -20.16 3.12
N SER A 303 -8.06 -20.36 2.28
CA SER A 303 -8.60 -19.34 1.39
C SER A 303 -9.62 -18.43 2.06
N GLU A 304 -9.68 -17.18 1.62
CA GLU A 304 -10.70 -16.18 1.96
C GLU A 304 -11.86 -16.19 0.96
N LEU A 305 -11.59 -16.62 -0.29
CA LEU A 305 -12.57 -16.80 -1.34
C LEU A 305 -12.40 -18.17 -1.98
N VAL A 306 -13.51 -18.85 -2.24
CA VAL A 306 -13.55 -20.12 -2.97
C VAL A 306 -14.26 -19.91 -4.29
N LEU A 307 -13.62 -20.26 -5.40
CA LEU A 307 -14.21 -20.38 -6.73
C LEU A 307 -14.50 -21.87 -6.97
N LEU A 308 -15.74 -22.29 -6.72
CA LEU A 308 -16.17 -23.67 -6.90
C LEU A 308 -16.66 -23.88 -8.34
N VAL A 309 -15.91 -24.66 -9.11
CA VAL A 309 -16.23 -24.93 -10.52
C VAL A 309 -16.94 -26.26 -10.64
N ILE A 310 -18.12 -26.26 -11.26
CA ILE A 310 -19.00 -27.42 -11.50
C ILE A 310 -19.20 -27.56 -13.00
N ASP A 311 -19.31 -28.80 -13.50
CA ASP A 311 -19.65 -29.09 -14.90
C ASP A 311 -21.16 -28.97 -15.10
N GLY A 312 -21.60 -27.99 -15.88
CA GLY A 312 -23.02 -27.74 -16.16
C GLY A 312 -23.67 -28.76 -17.09
N SER A 313 -22.86 -29.50 -17.85
CA SER A 313 -23.38 -30.50 -18.83
C SER A 313 -23.80 -31.86 -18.24
N GLU A 314 -23.49 -32.05 -16.94
CA GLU A 314 -23.77 -33.32 -16.22
C GLU A 314 -24.50 -33.02 -14.91
N PRO A 315 -25.29 -33.98 -14.37
CA PRO A 315 -25.89 -33.86 -13.05
C PRO A 315 -24.81 -33.69 -11.95
N LEU A 316 -25.19 -33.06 -10.82
CA LEU A 316 -24.33 -33.01 -9.65
C LEU A 316 -23.94 -34.42 -9.20
N THR A 317 -22.66 -34.58 -8.85
CA THR A 317 -22.12 -35.82 -8.27
C THR A 317 -22.03 -35.71 -6.77
N GLU A 318 -21.92 -36.85 -6.07
CA GLU A 318 -21.66 -36.87 -4.62
C GLU A 318 -20.45 -36.01 -4.21
N TRP A 319 -19.43 -35.96 -5.06
CA TRP A 319 -18.24 -35.13 -4.87
C TRP A 319 -18.54 -33.62 -4.96
N ASP A 320 -19.39 -33.20 -5.91
CA ASP A 320 -19.80 -31.81 -6.02
C ASP A 320 -20.61 -31.39 -4.77
N GLU A 321 -21.48 -32.28 -4.27
CA GLU A 321 -22.23 -32.05 -3.03
C GLU A 321 -21.32 -31.97 -1.80
N GLU A 322 -20.29 -32.82 -1.72
CA GLU A 322 -19.29 -32.76 -0.64
C GLU A 322 -18.54 -31.43 -0.64
N LEU A 323 -18.10 -30.95 -1.83
CA LEU A 323 -17.44 -29.65 -1.96
C LEU A 323 -18.36 -28.48 -1.60
N LEU A 324 -19.64 -28.55 -1.97
CA LEU A 324 -20.63 -27.55 -1.57
C LEU A 324 -20.75 -27.47 -0.04
N LYS A 325 -20.82 -28.64 0.64
CA LYS A 325 -20.86 -28.72 2.12
C LYS A 325 -19.54 -28.23 2.74
N ARG A 326 -18.39 -28.69 2.22
CA ARG A 326 -17.06 -28.34 2.74
C ARG A 326 -16.76 -26.84 2.68
N THR A 327 -17.34 -26.16 1.69
CA THR A 327 -17.20 -24.71 1.51
C THR A 327 -18.31 -23.90 2.19
N GLU A 328 -19.13 -24.52 3.02
CA GLU A 328 -20.17 -23.84 3.79
C GLU A 328 -19.54 -22.85 4.80
N GLY A 329 -20.15 -21.67 4.95
CA GLY A 329 -19.62 -20.59 5.79
C GLY A 329 -18.47 -19.78 5.20
N LYS A 330 -17.88 -20.19 4.06
CA LYS A 330 -16.86 -19.40 3.35
C LYS A 330 -17.49 -18.47 2.32
N LYS A 331 -16.82 -17.33 2.05
CA LYS A 331 -17.15 -16.54 0.85
C LYS A 331 -16.88 -17.40 -0.35
N LYS A 332 -17.89 -17.65 -1.19
CA LYS A 332 -17.73 -18.49 -2.39
C LYS A 332 -18.54 -17.97 -3.57
N VAL A 333 -18.06 -18.28 -4.76
CA VAL A 333 -18.79 -18.14 -6.03
C VAL A 333 -18.86 -19.51 -6.67
N ILE A 334 -20.05 -19.96 -7.01
CA ILE A 334 -20.29 -21.23 -7.72
C ILE A 334 -20.29 -20.92 -9.21
N ILE A 335 -19.42 -21.59 -9.97
CA ILE A 335 -19.22 -21.41 -11.40
C ILE A 335 -19.70 -22.65 -12.11
N VAL A 336 -20.87 -22.57 -12.75
CA VAL A 336 -21.40 -23.63 -13.60
C VAL A 336 -20.81 -23.46 -14.99
N ASN A 337 -19.79 -24.26 -15.29
CA ASN A 337 -19.04 -24.17 -16.55
C ASN A 337 -19.57 -25.17 -17.61
N LYS A 338 -19.17 -24.98 -18.88
CA LYS A 338 -19.54 -25.78 -20.03
C LYS A 338 -21.04 -25.73 -20.39
N ILE A 339 -21.70 -24.61 -20.15
CA ILE A 339 -23.11 -24.43 -20.52
C ILE A 339 -23.36 -24.54 -22.02
N ASP A 340 -22.32 -24.40 -22.84
CA ASP A 340 -22.33 -24.66 -24.27
C ASP A 340 -22.67 -26.13 -24.65
N LYS A 341 -22.43 -27.06 -23.71
CA LYS A 341 -22.75 -28.48 -23.88
C LYS A 341 -24.08 -28.89 -23.25
N GLY A 342 -24.73 -27.99 -22.53
CA GLY A 342 -25.98 -28.21 -21.83
C GLY A 342 -25.93 -27.56 -20.43
N ASN A 343 -27.07 -27.33 -19.82
CA ASN A 343 -27.15 -26.79 -18.44
C ASN A 343 -28.22 -27.57 -17.66
N VAL A 344 -27.79 -28.69 -17.07
CA VAL A 344 -28.64 -29.63 -16.32
C VAL A 344 -28.65 -29.29 -14.81
N VAL A 345 -27.69 -28.47 -14.35
CA VAL A 345 -27.40 -28.27 -12.90
C VAL A 345 -28.11 -27.05 -12.33
N GLN A 346 -28.60 -26.11 -13.15
CA GLN A 346 -29.10 -24.82 -12.70
C GLN A 346 -30.23 -24.93 -11.64
N ASP A 347 -31.15 -25.89 -11.81
CA ASP A 347 -32.27 -26.09 -10.89
C ASP A 347 -31.82 -26.67 -9.51
N GLY A 348 -30.75 -27.46 -9.50
CA GLY A 348 -30.20 -28.08 -8.27
C GLY A 348 -29.45 -27.12 -7.33
N LEU A 349 -29.01 -25.95 -7.85
CA LEU A 349 -28.26 -24.96 -7.09
C LEU A 349 -29.10 -23.75 -6.65
N SER A 350 -30.37 -23.70 -7.00
CA SER A 350 -31.29 -22.58 -6.69
C SER A 350 -31.50 -22.33 -5.20
N THR A 351 -31.20 -23.30 -4.34
CA THR A 351 -31.27 -23.17 -2.87
C THR A 351 -29.98 -22.65 -2.23
N SER A 352 -28.91 -22.47 -3.01
CA SER A 352 -27.64 -21.98 -2.46
C SER A 352 -27.74 -20.50 -2.12
N SER A 353 -27.28 -20.11 -0.92
CA SER A 353 -27.11 -18.71 -0.54
C SER A 353 -25.92 -18.02 -1.25
N ALA A 354 -25.03 -18.80 -1.88
CA ALA A 354 -23.89 -18.30 -2.62
C ALA A 354 -24.29 -17.92 -4.06
N PRO A 355 -23.70 -16.87 -4.64
CA PRO A 355 -23.95 -16.50 -6.03
C PRO A 355 -23.51 -17.62 -6.98
N VAL A 356 -24.36 -17.89 -7.98
CA VAL A 356 -24.14 -18.87 -9.05
C VAL A 356 -23.94 -18.11 -10.36
N VAL A 357 -22.91 -18.49 -11.12
CA VAL A 357 -22.60 -17.91 -12.44
C VAL A 357 -22.45 -19.01 -13.46
N CYS A 358 -23.23 -18.93 -14.53
CA CYS A 358 -23.14 -19.84 -15.67
C CYS A 358 -22.10 -19.32 -16.65
N THR A 359 -21.18 -20.19 -17.10
CA THR A 359 -20.07 -19.84 -18.01
C THR A 359 -19.83 -20.92 -19.07
N ALA A 360 -19.33 -20.47 -20.23
CA ALA A 360 -18.62 -21.30 -21.17
C ALA A 360 -17.21 -20.70 -21.34
N ILE A 361 -16.30 -21.07 -20.44
CA ILE A 361 -14.99 -20.40 -20.26
C ILE A 361 -14.19 -20.38 -21.56
N ILE A 362 -14.20 -21.48 -22.32
CA ILE A 362 -13.46 -21.60 -23.59
C ILE A 362 -14.00 -20.63 -24.65
N GLN A 363 -15.31 -20.35 -24.64
CA GLN A 363 -15.97 -19.45 -25.59
C GLN A 363 -16.03 -18.00 -25.07
N GLY A 364 -15.60 -17.75 -23.86
CA GLY A 364 -15.64 -16.41 -23.23
C GLY A 364 -17.04 -16.00 -22.76
N GLU A 365 -18.02 -16.92 -22.72
CA GLU A 365 -19.38 -16.60 -22.29
C GLU A 365 -19.49 -16.54 -20.75
N GLY A 366 -20.22 -15.53 -20.24
CA GLY A 366 -20.45 -15.34 -18.80
C GLY A 366 -19.28 -14.75 -18.02
N ILE A 367 -18.15 -14.45 -18.65
CA ILE A 367 -16.90 -14.04 -17.98
C ILE A 367 -17.03 -12.67 -17.32
N ASP A 368 -17.63 -11.69 -17.98
CA ASP A 368 -17.81 -10.35 -17.41
C ASP A 368 -18.73 -10.36 -16.20
N LEU A 369 -19.77 -11.21 -16.24
CA LEU A 369 -20.65 -11.43 -15.09
C LEU A 369 -19.88 -12.09 -13.93
N LEU A 370 -19.04 -13.09 -14.24
CA LEU A 370 -18.20 -13.78 -13.25
C LEU A 370 -17.28 -12.79 -12.54
N ARG A 371 -16.57 -11.93 -13.30
CA ARG A 371 -15.70 -10.89 -12.74
C ARG A 371 -16.44 -9.96 -11.80
N LYS A 372 -17.59 -9.47 -12.23
CA LYS A 372 -18.45 -8.60 -11.44
C LYS A 372 -18.89 -9.28 -10.14
N ILE A 373 -19.36 -10.54 -10.22
CA ILE A 373 -19.82 -11.29 -9.04
C ILE A 373 -18.70 -11.62 -8.09
N ILE A 374 -17.49 -11.95 -8.55
CA ILE A 374 -16.30 -12.11 -7.71
C ILE A 374 -16.04 -10.83 -6.93
N ARG A 375 -15.99 -9.69 -7.61
CA ARG A 375 -15.80 -8.37 -6.98
C ARG A 375 -16.89 -8.08 -5.96
N ASP A 376 -18.17 -8.23 -6.32
CA ASP A 376 -19.30 -7.94 -5.45
C ASP A 376 -19.35 -8.85 -4.20
N THR A 377 -18.90 -10.10 -4.34
CA THR A 377 -18.83 -11.08 -3.23
C THR A 377 -17.74 -10.69 -2.22
N VAL A 378 -16.64 -10.12 -2.68
CA VAL A 378 -15.52 -9.74 -1.83
C VAL A 378 -15.69 -8.34 -1.24
N ALA A 379 -15.95 -7.36 -2.10
CA ALA A 379 -15.94 -5.94 -1.77
C ALA A 379 -17.34 -5.37 -1.40
N GLY A 380 -18.41 -6.15 -1.60
CA GLY A 380 -19.78 -5.68 -1.48
C GLY A 380 -20.28 -5.00 -2.78
N LYS A 381 -21.60 -4.77 -2.85
CA LYS A 381 -22.27 -4.18 -4.03
C LYS A 381 -22.08 -2.66 -4.16
N GLU A 382 -21.45 -2.02 -3.19
CA GLU A 382 -21.24 -0.56 -3.23
C GLU A 382 -20.20 -0.21 -4.29
N LYS A 383 -20.60 0.67 -5.20
CA LYS A 383 -19.73 1.26 -6.22
C LYS A 383 -18.59 1.98 -5.51
N GLY A 384 -17.37 1.74 -5.97
CA GLY A 384 -16.14 2.28 -5.42
C GLY A 384 -16.28 3.74 -4.96
N ILE A 385 -15.82 3.99 -3.78
CA ILE A 385 -15.99 5.19 -2.99
C ILE A 385 -15.11 6.29 -3.61
N ALA A 386 -15.66 6.95 -4.63
CA ALA A 386 -15.04 8.16 -5.14
C ALA A 386 -15.19 9.25 -4.07
N GLY A 387 -14.09 9.66 -3.43
CA GLY A 387 -14.05 10.78 -2.49
C GLY A 387 -13.99 10.43 -1.01
N GLU A 388 -14.01 9.17 -0.59
CA GLU A 388 -13.81 8.81 0.82
C GLU A 388 -12.31 8.76 1.18
N THR A 389 -11.99 9.25 2.37
CA THR A 389 -10.66 9.11 2.97
C THR A 389 -10.46 7.65 3.39
N ILE A 390 -9.46 6.99 2.80
CA ILE A 390 -9.23 5.57 2.98
C ILE A 390 -7.98 5.36 3.81
N VAL A 391 -8.13 4.63 4.93
CA VAL A 391 -7.00 4.13 5.71
C VAL A 391 -6.54 2.81 5.09
N THR A 392 -5.27 2.73 4.69
CA THR A 392 -4.70 1.53 4.10
C THR A 392 -3.60 0.89 4.95
N ASN A 393 -3.03 1.61 5.90
CA ASN A 393 -1.92 1.15 6.73
C ASN A 393 -2.40 0.57 8.06
N LEU A 394 -1.84 -0.59 8.46
CA LEU A 394 -2.14 -1.22 9.75
C LEU A 394 -1.74 -0.33 10.93
N ARG A 395 -0.65 0.41 10.82
CA ARG A 395 -0.20 1.37 11.83
C ARG A 395 -1.28 2.45 12.08
N HIS A 396 -1.82 3.04 11.00
CA HIS A 396 -2.90 4.02 11.10
C HIS A 396 -4.15 3.43 11.75
N LYS A 397 -4.54 2.22 11.34
CA LYS A 397 -5.68 1.51 11.93
C LYS A 397 -5.49 1.28 13.44
N ASN A 398 -4.31 0.82 13.86
CA ASN A 398 -4.02 0.60 15.28
C ASN A 398 -4.03 1.91 16.09
N ALA A 399 -3.46 2.98 15.53
CA ALA A 399 -3.49 4.31 16.15
C ALA A 399 -4.93 4.84 16.31
N LEU A 400 -5.79 4.63 15.30
CA LEU A 400 -7.22 4.97 15.37
C LEU A 400 -7.95 4.16 16.43
N GLU A 401 -7.70 2.84 16.53
CA GLU A 401 -8.30 1.99 17.57
C GLU A 401 -7.85 2.42 18.97
N HIS A 402 -6.57 2.76 19.14
CA HIS A 402 -6.06 3.24 20.43
C HIS A 402 -6.69 4.59 20.81
N SER A 403 -6.78 5.52 19.85
CA SER A 403 -7.47 6.79 20.05
C SER A 403 -8.94 6.58 20.45
N LYS A 404 -9.66 5.69 19.76
CA LYS A 404 -11.05 5.33 20.08
C LYS A 404 -11.17 4.76 21.50
N MET A 405 -10.25 3.89 21.90
CA MET A 405 -10.22 3.32 23.25
C MET A 405 -10.07 4.44 24.31
N GLU A 406 -9.14 5.36 24.12
CA GLU A 406 -8.96 6.49 25.02
C GLU A 406 -10.20 7.41 25.08
N LEU A 407 -10.87 7.67 23.95
CA LEU A 407 -12.12 8.43 23.94
C LEU A 407 -13.26 7.73 24.67
N ASN A 408 -13.36 6.40 24.59
CA ASN A 408 -14.32 5.64 25.38
C ASN A 408 -13.99 5.67 26.88
N ASN A 409 -12.71 5.55 27.25
CA ASN A 409 -12.25 5.71 28.65
C ASN A 409 -12.57 7.11 29.18
N PHE A 410 -12.44 8.16 28.34
CA PHE A 410 -12.88 9.51 28.68
C PHE A 410 -14.39 9.55 29.01
N LEU A 411 -15.24 8.96 28.16
CA LEU A 411 -16.68 8.93 28.38
C LEU A 411 -17.07 8.15 29.65
N GLU A 412 -16.34 7.07 29.95
CA GLU A 412 -16.51 6.30 31.17
C GLU A 412 -16.06 7.10 32.40
N ALA A 413 -14.91 7.78 32.34
CA ALA A 413 -14.42 8.65 33.39
C ALA A 413 -15.41 9.79 33.68
N LEU A 414 -15.98 10.38 32.62
CA LEU A 414 -17.01 11.42 32.73
C LEU A 414 -18.30 10.86 33.39
N HIS A 415 -18.76 9.68 32.97
CA HIS A 415 -19.94 9.04 33.53
C HIS A 415 -19.77 8.74 35.03
N ASN A 416 -18.61 8.24 35.41
CA ASN A 416 -18.25 7.91 36.78
C ASN A 416 -17.83 9.13 37.63
N LYS A 417 -17.90 10.34 37.05
CA LYS A 417 -17.53 11.61 37.70
C LYS A 417 -16.11 11.58 38.30
N LEU A 418 -15.17 10.97 37.58
CA LEU A 418 -13.77 10.97 37.98
C LEU A 418 -13.20 12.41 37.89
N PRO A 419 -12.08 12.72 38.59
CA PRO A 419 -11.43 14.02 38.51
C PRO A 419 -11.17 14.48 37.08
N LEU A 420 -11.28 15.80 36.82
CA LEU A 420 -11.12 16.37 35.48
C LEU A 420 -9.73 16.11 34.89
N GLU A 421 -8.71 16.00 35.73
CA GLU A 421 -7.33 15.67 35.35
C GLU A 421 -7.24 14.28 34.72
N ILE A 422 -8.00 13.30 35.25
CA ILE A 422 -8.07 11.94 34.67
C ILE A 422 -8.80 11.96 33.34
N GLN A 423 -9.89 12.74 33.25
CA GLN A 423 -10.59 12.92 31.98
C GLN A 423 -9.68 13.58 30.92
N ALA A 424 -8.92 14.63 31.30
CA ALA A 424 -7.95 15.29 30.43
C ALA A 424 -6.84 14.33 29.95
N LEU A 425 -6.38 13.43 30.82
CA LEU A 425 -5.38 12.41 30.47
C LEU A 425 -5.83 11.55 29.30
N HIS A 426 -7.08 11.08 29.30
CA HIS A 426 -7.63 10.28 28.20
C HIS A 426 -7.77 11.07 26.91
N LEU A 427 -8.16 12.35 26.96
CA LEU A 427 -8.20 13.20 25.76
C LEU A 427 -6.81 13.42 25.16
N ARG A 428 -5.79 13.62 26.02
CA ARG A 428 -4.39 13.73 25.58
C ARG A 428 -3.92 12.42 24.94
N GLY A 429 -4.20 11.26 25.54
CA GLY A 429 -3.86 9.96 24.99
C GLY A 429 -4.50 9.72 23.59
N ALA A 430 -5.74 10.16 23.42
CA ALA A 430 -6.42 10.09 22.12
C ALA A 430 -5.75 11.01 21.08
N LEU A 431 -5.38 12.24 21.45
CA LEU A 431 -4.68 13.20 20.58
C LEU A 431 -3.27 12.72 20.19
N ASP A 432 -2.54 12.11 21.12
CA ASP A 432 -1.20 11.56 20.87
C ASP A 432 -1.28 10.41 19.86
N SER A 433 -2.24 9.50 20.04
CA SER A 433 -2.46 8.40 19.11
C SER A 433 -2.82 8.88 17.70
N LEU A 434 -3.66 9.91 17.55
CA LEU A 434 -3.93 10.52 16.24
C LEU A 434 -2.67 11.22 15.69
N GLY A 435 -1.87 11.84 16.55
CA GLY A 435 -0.62 12.49 16.19
C GLY A 435 0.43 11.55 15.62
N GLU A 436 0.44 10.29 16.06
CA GLU A 436 1.32 9.25 15.50
C GLU A 436 1.07 9.00 14.01
N ILE A 437 -0.17 9.15 13.53
CA ILE A 437 -0.51 8.91 12.12
C ILE A 437 0.22 9.89 11.21
N THR A 438 0.19 11.16 11.54
CA THR A 438 0.81 12.25 10.75
C THR A 438 2.27 12.49 11.11
N GLY A 439 2.76 11.90 12.23
CA GLY A 439 4.13 12.08 12.71
C GLY A 439 4.35 13.36 13.53
N ILE A 440 3.27 14.03 13.97
CA ILE A 440 3.36 15.15 14.92
C ILE A 440 3.85 14.65 16.29
N VAL A 441 3.39 13.46 16.68
CA VAL A 441 3.92 12.68 17.80
C VAL A 441 4.58 11.46 17.19
N THR A 442 5.89 11.29 17.38
CA THR A 442 6.61 10.13 16.80
C THR A 442 7.87 9.82 17.62
N THR A 443 8.27 8.56 17.57
CA THR A 443 9.53 8.07 18.16
C THR A 443 10.50 7.69 17.05
N GLU A 444 11.80 7.64 17.33
CA GLU A 444 12.82 7.15 16.39
C GLU A 444 12.51 5.74 15.90
N ASP A 445 12.00 4.86 16.79
CA ASP A 445 11.64 3.49 16.42
C ASP A 445 10.54 3.42 15.37
N ILE A 446 9.53 4.30 15.44
CA ILE A 446 8.47 4.40 14.42
C ILE A 446 9.06 4.85 13.09
N LEU A 447 9.91 5.89 13.11
CA LEU A 447 10.55 6.39 11.90
C LEU A 447 11.45 5.33 11.26
N ASP A 448 12.30 4.69 12.04
CA ASP A 448 13.22 3.65 11.57
C ASP A 448 12.43 2.48 10.94
N ARG A 449 11.34 2.05 11.58
CA ARG A 449 10.46 1.00 11.03
C ARG A 449 9.82 1.41 9.70
N VAL A 450 9.25 2.60 9.62
CA VAL A 450 8.59 3.09 8.39
C VAL A 450 9.60 3.21 7.26
N PHE A 451 10.77 3.83 7.51
CA PHE A 451 11.73 4.10 6.44
C PHE A 451 12.58 2.87 6.06
N SER A 452 12.70 1.86 6.93
CA SER A 452 13.36 0.59 6.58
C SER A 452 12.63 -0.22 5.50
N GLU A 453 11.34 0.01 5.30
CA GLU A 453 10.54 -0.63 4.24
C GLU A 453 10.81 -0.05 2.83
N PHE A 454 11.50 1.09 2.75
CA PHE A 454 11.81 1.72 1.48
C PHE A 454 13.02 1.10 0.79
N CYS A 455 13.05 1.20 -0.54
CA CYS A 455 14.27 0.90 -1.30
C CYS A 455 15.33 2.00 -1.10
N ILE A 456 16.62 1.63 -1.26
CA ILE A 456 17.71 2.59 -1.37
C ILE A 456 17.41 3.53 -2.56
N GLY A 457 17.54 4.83 -2.36
CA GLY A 457 17.27 5.84 -3.40
C GLY A 457 15.90 6.52 -3.30
N LYS A 458 15.10 6.14 -2.27
CA LYS A 458 13.81 6.79 -1.92
C LYS A 458 13.84 7.44 -0.55
#